data_6b67475415b22fd42d3407a44d0378e4
#
_entry.id   6b67475415b22fd42d3407a44d0378e4
#
_cell.length_a   1.000
_cell.length_b   1.000
_cell.length_c   1.000
_cell.angle_alpha   90.00
_cell.angle_beta   90.00
_cell.angle_gamma   90.00
#
_symmetry.space_group_name_H-M   'P 1'
#
loop_
_entity.id
_entity.type
_entity.pdbx_description
1 polymer ?
#
loop_
_entity_poly.entity_id
_entity_poly.type
_entity_poly.pdbx_seq_one_letter_code
_entity_poly.pdbx_strand_id
1 'polypeptide(L)'
;MTESREDKIRKAILKALDGMEKDRSAEGILFAAVELLVSPRCLVGEFTAELRYCEQHEWIIGRYPPLGLVVWTLTNYGRTALAESR
;
A
#
# COMPACT_ATOMS: atom_id res chain seq x y z
N MET A 1 1.92 3.97 -22.69
CA MET A 1 3.06 4.21 -21.81
C MET A 1 3.18 3.10 -20.78
N THR A 2 4.40 2.75 -20.45
CA THR A 2 4.65 1.69 -19.46
C THR A 2 4.59 2.27 -18.06
N GLU A 3 3.86 1.60 -17.20
CA GLU A 3 3.78 1.96 -15.79
C GLU A 3 5.14 1.75 -15.13
N SER A 4 5.59 2.68 -14.30
CA SER A 4 6.86 2.54 -13.60
C SER A 4 6.75 1.46 -12.52
N ARG A 5 7.91 0.96 -12.05
CA ARG A 5 7.90 -0.02 -10.98
C ARG A 5 7.33 0.58 -9.70
N GLU A 6 7.66 1.83 -9.42
CA GLU A 6 7.12 2.54 -8.25
C GLU A 6 5.60 2.63 -8.31
N ASP A 7 5.06 2.94 -9.48
CA ASP A 7 3.60 2.99 -9.67
C ASP A 7 2.96 1.63 -9.45
N LYS A 8 3.60 0.57 -9.92
CA LYS A 8 3.10 -0.79 -9.72
C LYS A 8 3.03 -1.14 -8.25
N ILE A 9 4.05 -0.77 -7.48
CA ILE A 9 4.09 -1.04 -6.04
C ILE A 9 3.03 -0.22 -5.32
N ARG A 10 2.89 1.07 -5.64
CA ARG A 10 1.86 1.93 -5.07
C ARG A 10 0.47 1.38 -5.31
N LYS A 11 0.20 0.99 -6.55
CA LYS A 11 -1.08 0.41 -6.94
C LYS A 11 -1.34 -0.90 -6.19
N ALA A 12 -0.29 -1.74 -6.04
CA ALA A 12 -0.41 -2.99 -5.30
C ALA A 12 -0.74 -2.75 -3.83
N ILE A 13 -0.14 -1.73 -3.21
CA ILE A 13 -0.45 -1.36 -1.82
C ILE A 13 -1.93 -1.00 -1.68
N LEU A 14 -2.42 -0.12 -2.54
CA LEU A 14 -3.82 0.32 -2.50
C LEU A 14 -4.78 -0.82 -2.79
N LYS A 15 -4.46 -1.64 -3.78
CA LYS A 15 -5.28 -2.78 -4.16
C LYS A 15 -5.33 -3.83 -3.05
N ALA A 16 -4.21 -4.10 -2.40
CA ALA A 16 -4.16 -5.05 -1.30
C ALA A 16 -5.04 -4.59 -0.14
N LEU A 17 -4.95 -3.30 0.23
CA LEU A 17 -5.78 -2.75 1.31
C LEU A 17 -7.26 -2.76 0.95
N ASP A 18 -7.59 -2.45 -0.30
CA ASP A 18 -8.97 -2.45 -0.76
C ASP A 18 -9.62 -3.83 -0.65
N GLY A 19 -8.81 -4.89 -0.73
CA GLY A 19 -9.30 -6.26 -0.59
C GLY A 19 -9.35 -6.78 0.83
N MET A 20 -8.90 -5.99 1.81
CA MET A 20 -8.85 -6.42 3.20
C MET A 20 -10.07 -5.96 3.99
N GLU A 21 -10.39 -6.70 5.07
CA GLU A 21 -11.51 -6.35 5.93
C GLU A 21 -11.28 -4.96 6.53
N LYS A 22 -12.30 -4.11 6.44
CA LYS A 22 -12.26 -2.72 6.90
C LYS A 22 -11.14 -1.90 6.25
N ASP A 23 -10.65 -2.35 5.09
CA ASP A 23 -9.63 -1.65 4.30
C ASP A 23 -8.36 -1.36 5.08
N ARG A 24 -7.98 -2.23 6.00
CA ARG A 24 -6.80 -2.03 6.83
C ARG A 24 -6.04 -3.33 7.08
N SER A 25 -4.75 -3.18 7.37
CA SER A 25 -3.87 -4.31 7.60
C SER A 25 -2.66 -3.90 8.41
N ALA A 26 -2.15 -4.82 9.21
CA ALA A 26 -0.82 -4.67 9.80
C ALA A 26 0.21 -4.63 8.68
N GLU A 27 1.29 -3.88 8.88
CA GLU A 27 2.30 -3.63 7.85
C GLU A 27 2.92 -4.92 7.27
N GLY A 28 3.24 -5.88 8.13
CA GLY A 28 3.84 -7.14 7.66
C GLY A 28 2.91 -7.96 6.77
N ILE A 29 1.62 -7.99 7.11
CA ILE A 29 0.62 -8.69 6.31
C ILE A 29 0.43 -7.98 4.98
N LEU A 30 0.41 -6.65 5.00
CA LEU A 30 0.31 -5.84 3.79
C LEU A 30 1.51 -6.11 2.86
N PHE A 31 2.72 -6.14 3.41
CA PHE A 31 3.92 -6.43 2.65
C PHE A 31 3.83 -7.80 1.96
N ALA A 32 3.39 -8.83 2.69
CA ALA A 32 3.22 -10.16 2.12
C ALA A 32 2.24 -10.16 0.94
N ALA A 33 1.14 -9.42 1.07
CA ALA A 33 0.16 -9.31 -0.01
C ALA A 33 0.75 -8.59 -1.23
N VAL A 34 1.51 -7.52 -1.01
CA VAL A 34 2.14 -6.75 -2.09
C VAL A 34 3.18 -7.62 -2.82
N GLU A 35 3.94 -8.44 -2.08
CA GLU A 35 4.90 -9.35 -2.70
C GLU A 35 4.23 -10.28 -3.71
N LEU A 36 3.00 -10.70 -3.45
CA LEU A 36 2.27 -11.58 -4.36
C LEU A 36 1.74 -10.85 -5.59
N LEU A 37 1.56 -9.54 -5.50
CA LEU A 37 0.97 -8.74 -6.57
C LEU A 37 1.99 -8.11 -7.52
N VAL A 38 3.24 -8.05 -7.11
CA VAL A 38 4.30 -7.38 -7.89
C VAL A 38 5.32 -8.39 -8.40
N SER A 39 5.63 -8.32 -9.69
CA SER A 39 6.62 -9.19 -10.33
C SER A 39 7.62 -8.34 -11.11
N PRO A 40 8.93 -8.51 -10.93
CA PRO A 40 9.57 -9.37 -9.94
C PRO A 40 9.25 -8.93 -8.51
N ARG A 41 9.48 -9.84 -7.58
CA ARG A 41 9.09 -9.67 -6.17
C ARG A 41 9.51 -8.33 -5.57
N CYS A 42 8.59 -7.68 -4.87
CA CYS A 42 8.86 -6.42 -4.18
C CYS A 42 9.79 -6.63 -2.98
N LEU A 43 10.82 -5.79 -2.89
CA LEU A 43 11.76 -5.82 -1.77
C LEU A 43 11.28 -4.89 -0.65
N VAL A 44 11.72 -5.17 0.57
CA VAL A 44 11.32 -4.38 1.75
C VAL A 44 11.60 -2.88 1.56
N GLY A 45 12.77 -2.54 1.02
CA GLY A 45 13.13 -1.13 0.79
C GLY A 45 12.21 -0.44 -0.20
N GLU A 46 11.84 -1.14 -1.27
CA GLU A 46 10.91 -0.63 -2.27
C GLU A 46 9.53 -0.42 -1.65
N PHE A 47 9.07 -1.41 -0.89
CA PHE A 47 7.78 -1.34 -0.22
C PHE A 47 7.72 -0.14 0.74
N THR A 48 8.73 0.01 1.59
CA THR A 48 8.77 1.09 2.56
C THR A 48 8.76 2.46 1.89
N ALA A 49 9.52 2.62 0.80
CA ALA A 49 9.57 3.89 0.07
C ALA A 49 8.21 4.26 -0.51
N GLU A 50 7.52 3.30 -1.13
CA GLU A 50 6.23 3.57 -1.75
C GLU A 50 5.10 3.68 -0.73
N LEU A 51 5.24 3.00 0.41
CA LEU A 51 4.31 3.14 1.51
C LEU A 51 4.31 4.59 2.03
N ARG A 52 5.50 5.18 2.17
CA ARG A 52 5.62 6.58 2.58
C ARG A 52 5.08 7.54 1.54
N TYR A 53 5.26 7.23 0.26
CA TYR A 53 4.69 8.03 -0.82
C TYR A 53 3.16 8.04 -0.70
N CYS A 54 2.55 6.88 -0.51
CA CYS A 54 1.10 6.78 -0.36
C CYS A 54 0.62 7.53 0.88
N GLU A 55 1.37 7.46 1.98
CA GLU A 55 1.03 8.17 3.20
C GLU A 55 1.08 9.69 3.00
N GLN A 56 2.11 10.18 2.32
CA GLN A 56 2.27 11.61 2.04
C GLN A 56 1.13 12.16 1.17
N HIS A 57 0.58 11.34 0.30
CA HIS A 57 -0.56 11.71 -0.54
C HIS A 57 -1.90 11.48 0.16
N GLU A 58 -1.87 11.06 1.42
CA GLU A 58 -3.08 10.78 2.20
C GLU A 58 -3.95 9.68 1.58
N TRP A 59 -3.35 8.83 0.76
CA TRP A 59 -4.03 7.66 0.20
C TRP A 59 -4.19 6.56 1.24
N ILE A 60 -3.28 6.53 2.22
CA ILE A 60 -3.33 5.62 3.36
C ILE A 60 -3.00 6.39 4.63
N ILE A 61 -3.48 5.89 5.76
CA ILE A 61 -3.18 6.47 7.08
C ILE A 61 -2.54 5.39 7.92
N GLY A 62 -1.41 5.73 8.55
CA GLY A 62 -0.72 4.81 9.44
C GLY A 62 -1.08 5.07 10.89
N ARG A 63 -1.31 4.02 11.63
CA ARG A 63 -1.50 4.08 13.08
C ARG A 63 -0.26 3.49 13.73
N TYR A 64 0.43 4.31 14.52
CA TYR A 64 1.70 3.97 15.14
C TYR A 64 1.50 3.80 16.65
N PRO A 65 1.11 2.61 17.13
CA PRO A 65 0.94 2.39 18.56
C PRO A 65 2.31 2.42 19.26
N PRO A 66 2.38 2.80 20.55
CA PRO A 66 3.65 2.79 21.29
C PRO A 66 4.26 1.39 21.36
N LEU A 67 3.41 0.38 21.45
CA LEU A 67 3.81 -1.02 21.41
C LEU A 67 2.92 -1.72 20.41
N GLY A 68 3.51 -2.57 19.59
CA GLY A 68 2.77 -3.34 18.61
C GLY A 68 3.07 -2.93 17.18
N LEU A 69 2.26 -3.46 16.26
CA LEU A 69 2.49 -3.31 14.83
C LEU A 69 1.82 -2.07 14.26
N VAL A 70 2.48 -1.43 13.30
CA VAL A 70 1.87 -0.33 12.54
C VAL A 70 0.72 -0.91 11.71
N VAL A 71 -0.42 -0.24 11.75
CA VAL A 71 -1.60 -0.62 10.97
C VAL A 71 -1.87 0.47 9.93
N TRP A 72 -2.04 0.04 8.68
CA TRP A 72 -2.32 0.94 7.55
C TRP A 72 -3.77 0.81 7.13
N THR A 73 -4.42 1.94 6.87
CA THR A 73 -5.83 1.99 6.45
C THR A 73 -5.94 2.76 5.14
N LEU A 74 -6.70 2.22 4.20
CA LEU A 74 -6.99 2.89 2.92
C LEU A 74 -7.98 4.02 3.17
N THR A 75 -7.70 5.20 2.59
CA THR A 75 -8.59 6.37 2.68
C THR A 75 -9.48 6.46 1.45
N ASN A 76 -10.45 7.38 1.48
CA ASN A 76 -11.25 7.66 0.30
C ASN A 76 -10.40 8.23 -0.82
N TYR A 77 -9.38 9.03 -0.51
CA TYR A 77 -8.42 9.52 -1.50
C TYR A 77 -7.68 8.36 -2.15
N GLY A 78 -7.30 7.36 -1.35
CA GLY A 78 -6.63 6.16 -1.86
C GLY A 78 -7.53 5.36 -2.78
N ARG A 79 -8.80 5.21 -2.44
CA ARG A 79 -9.76 4.52 -3.32
C ARG A 79 -9.92 5.24 -4.65
N THR A 80 -9.99 6.57 -4.61
CA THR A 80 -10.09 7.39 -5.82
C THR A 80 -8.84 7.21 -6.68
N ALA A 81 -7.66 7.28 -6.07
CA ALA A 81 -6.40 7.07 -6.79
C ALA A 81 -6.35 5.69 -7.45
N LEU A 82 -6.79 4.65 -6.74
CA LEU A 82 -6.82 3.29 -7.26
C LEU A 82 -7.78 3.19 -8.45
N ALA A 83 -8.97 3.78 -8.33
CA ALA A 83 -9.96 3.78 -9.41
C ALA A 83 -9.43 4.50 -10.65
N GLU A 84 -8.74 5.62 -10.48
CA GLU A 84 -8.19 6.40 -11.59
C GLU A 84 -7.01 5.71 -12.27
N SER A 85 -6.36 4.76 -11.60
CA SER A 85 -5.21 4.05 -12.15
C SER A 85 -5.59 2.86 -13.02
N ARG A 86 -6.86 2.58 -13.17
CA ARG A 86 -7.37 1.45 -13.98
C ARG A 86 -7.47 1.79 -15.45
#